data_339b85102a00e525c5431f95f0f2dc36
#
_entry.id   339b85102a00e525c5431f95f0f2dc36
#
_cell.length_a   1.000
_cell.length_b   1.000
_cell.length_c   1.000
_cell.angle_alpha   90.00
_cell.angle_beta   90.00
_cell.angle_gamma   90.00
#
_symmetry.space_group_name_H-M   'P 1'
#
loop_
_entity.id
_entity.type
_entity.pdbx_description
1 polymer ?
#
loop_
_entity_poly.entity_id
_entity_poly.type
_entity_poly.pdbx_seq_one_letter_code
_entity_poly.pdbx_strand_id
1 'polypeptide(L)'
;MLNFSRPYLENSVVLLTRKAADSPSNLTQLTDKRLAIAQGNPMADYLRREFPRIHLIETPDTFSAVELLAEGQAQGTVSSLVIANYFISSRIFEHALQISTTIDTRQAAFSLATGRDAKELGSILDKALVSIAPEELGIINSRWQGYSSASQSTWRNYHRVFYQIVLGVGVLLLMSMTWNAYMRRQINQRLAAELALNDQLEFMGSLVNGTPHPIYVRDRQ
;
A
#
# COMPACT_ATOMS: atom_id res chain seq x y z
N MET A 1 4.39 44.69 -8.70
CA MET A 1 3.24 43.89 -8.26
C MET A 1 2.78 43.00 -9.41
N LEU A 2 2.37 41.78 -9.13
CA LEU A 2 1.87 40.81 -10.13
C LEU A 2 0.35 40.74 -10.04
N ASN A 3 -0.29 40.38 -11.18
CA ASN A 3 -1.68 39.94 -11.22
C ASN A 3 -1.68 38.41 -11.30
N PHE A 4 -2.55 37.77 -10.52
CA PHE A 4 -2.67 36.31 -10.51
C PHE A 4 -4.00 35.90 -11.15
N SER A 5 -3.94 34.83 -11.93
CA SER A 5 -5.15 34.14 -12.45
C SER A 5 -5.86 33.43 -11.30
N ARG A 6 -7.06 32.90 -11.58
CA ARG A 6 -7.64 31.86 -10.71
C ARG A 6 -6.67 30.69 -10.55
N PRO A 7 -6.67 30.01 -9.41
CA PRO A 7 -5.87 28.82 -9.24
C PRO A 7 -6.33 27.70 -10.19
N TYR A 8 -5.37 27.07 -10.84
CA TYR A 8 -5.61 25.91 -11.73
C TYR A 8 -5.24 24.60 -11.07
N LEU A 9 -4.50 24.63 -9.96
CA LEU A 9 -4.12 23.48 -9.15
C LEU A 9 -4.14 23.87 -7.70
N GLU A 10 -4.86 23.12 -6.89
CA GLU A 10 -4.82 23.20 -5.43
C GLU A 10 -4.21 21.90 -4.90
N ASN A 11 -3.29 22.03 -3.97
CA ASN A 11 -2.54 20.91 -3.45
C ASN A 11 -2.32 21.01 -1.95
N SER A 12 -2.33 19.88 -1.28
CA SER A 12 -2.04 19.82 0.15
C SER A 12 -0.58 20.14 0.43
N VAL A 13 -0.33 20.83 1.52
CA VAL A 13 1.01 21.00 2.08
C VAL A 13 1.31 19.81 2.98
N VAL A 14 2.50 19.23 2.82
CA VAL A 14 2.92 18.02 3.54
C VAL A 14 4.24 18.24 4.27
N LEU A 15 4.40 17.52 5.36
CA LEU A 15 5.66 17.37 6.07
C LEU A 15 6.43 16.17 5.49
N LEU A 16 7.61 16.42 4.95
CA LEU A 16 8.57 15.39 4.57
C LEU A 16 9.54 15.14 5.71
N THR A 17 9.86 13.89 5.92
CA THR A 17 10.89 13.45 6.88
C THR A 17 11.72 12.35 6.24
N ARG A 18 12.84 12.01 6.88
CA ARG A 18 13.59 10.82 6.49
C ARG A 18 12.81 9.55 6.83
N LYS A 19 13.02 8.51 6.08
CA LYS A 19 12.43 7.19 6.32
C LYS A 19 13.22 6.46 7.42
N ALA A 20 12.94 6.81 8.68
CA ALA A 20 13.56 6.21 9.85
C ALA A 20 12.50 5.96 10.93
N ALA A 21 12.78 5.03 11.85
CA ALA A 21 11.81 4.62 12.88
C ALA A 21 11.47 5.74 13.87
N ASP A 22 12.40 6.66 14.11
CA ASP A 22 12.28 7.82 15.00
C ASP A 22 11.89 9.13 14.30
N SER A 23 11.49 9.05 13.04
CA SER A 23 11.12 10.23 12.26
C SER A 23 9.85 10.88 12.79
N PRO A 24 9.82 12.22 12.87
CA PRO A 24 8.65 12.96 13.34
C PRO A 24 7.42 12.66 12.48
N SER A 25 6.31 12.30 13.11
CA SER A 25 5.05 12.02 12.41
C SER A 25 4.16 13.26 12.25
N ASN A 26 4.45 14.34 12.97
CA ASN A 26 3.71 15.59 12.91
C ASN A 26 4.60 16.79 13.32
N LEU A 27 4.08 18.02 13.16
CA LEU A 27 4.81 19.23 13.49
C LEU A 27 5.11 19.38 14.99
N THR A 28 4.27 18.85 15.87
CA THR A 28 4.51 18.93 17.32
C THR A 28 5.71 18.14 17.77
N GLN A 29 6.05 17.06 17.08
CA GLN A 29 7.26 16.25 17.35
C GLN A 29 8.55 16.90 16.83
N LEU A 30 8.43 18.01 16.10
CA LEU A 30 9.57 18.84 15.67
C LEU A 30 9.94 19.94 16.67
N THR A 31 9.30 20.00 17.83
CA THR A 31 9.66 20.91 18.91
C THR A 31 11.14 20.75 19.27
N ASP A 32 11.87 21.88 19.29
CA ASP A 32 13.33 21.97 19.50
C ASP A 32 14.19 21.23 18.45
N LYS A 33 13.60 20.88 17.30
CA LYS A 33 14.28 20.28 16.16
C LYS A 33 14.37 21.27 15.00
N ARG A 34 15.24 20.95 14.04
CA ARG A 34 15.48 21.75 12.85
C ARG A 34 14.55 21.36 11.72
N LEU A 35 13.89 22.33 11.12
CA LEU A 35 13.05 22.18 9.94
C LEU A 35 13.59 23.06 8.82
N ALA A 36 14.01 22.46 7.71
CA ALA A 36 14.47 23.22 6.54
C ALA A 36 13.28 23.73 5.75
N ILE A 37 13.37 24.95 5.27
CA ILE A 37 12.30 25.60 4.51
C ILE A 37 12.91 26.53 3.45
N ALA A 38 12.35 26.50 2.23
CA ALA A 38 12.79 27.40 1.18
C ALA A 38 12.44 28.86 1.49
N GLN A 39 13.33 29.77 1.15
CA GLN A 39 13.12 31.21 1.29
C GLN A 39 11.85 31.64 0.54
N GLY A 40 11.03 32.51 1.16
CA GLY A 40 9.78 32.96 0.57
C GLY A 40 8.63 31.92 0.60
N ASN A 41 8.83 30.76 1.24
CA ASN A 41 7.75 29.81 1.42
C ASN A 41 6.66 30.39 2.34
N PRO A 42 5.38 30.43 1.90
CA PRO A 42 4.29 31.00 2.70
C PRO A 42 4.06 30.32 4.06
N MET A 43 4.55 29.08 4.23
CA MET A 43 4.43 28.36 5.49
C MET A 43 5.41 28.85 6.57
N ALA A 44 6.46 29.60 6.21
CA ALA A 44 7.45 30.07 7.18
C ALA A 44 6.81 30.93 8.29
N ASP A 45 5.94 31.87 7.92
CA ASP A 45 5.27 32.74 8.87
C ASP A 45 4.25 32.02 9.75
N TYR A 46 3.58 30.99 9.19
CA TYR A 46 2.70 30.12 9.94
C TYR A 46 3.49 29.34 11.00
N LEU A 47 4.58 28.70 10.58
CA LEU A 47 5.42 27.90 11.47
C LEU A 47 6.04 28.75 12.60
N ARG A 48 6.47 29.97 12.30
CA ARG A 48 7.01 30.87 13.32
C ARG A 48 5.96 31.29 14.37
N ARG A 49 4.69 31.43 13.97
CA ARG A 49 3.61 31.78 14.90
C ARG A 49 3.11 30.62 15.72
N GLU A 50 2.78 29.52 15.06
CA GLU A 50 2.08 28.40 15.70
C GLU A 50 3.07 27.42 16.35
N PHE A 51 4.31 27.37 15.85
CA PHE A 51 5.36 26.43 16.32
C PHE A 51 6.68 27.16 16.59
N PRO A 52 6.73 28.16 17.49
CA PRO A 52 7.90 29.01 17.70
C PRO A 52 9.13 28.28 18.22
N ARG A 53 8.96 27.04 18.74
CA ARG A 53 10.06 26.19 19.20
C ARG A 53 10.68 25.33 18.10
N ILE A 54 10.19 25.38 16.88
CA ILE A 54 10.84 24.75 15.73
C ILE A 54 11.94 25.67 15.22
N HIS A 55 13.16 25.14 15.09
CA HIS A 55 14.27 25.89 14.52
C HIS A 55 14.22 25.84 12.99
N LEU A 56 13.73 26.94 12.37
CA LEU A 56 13.66 27.04 10.91
C LEU A 56 15.07 27.31 10.34
N ILE A 57 15.48 26.49 9.38
CA ILE A 57 16.66 26.71 8.55
C ILE A 57 16.17 27.15 7.18
N GLU A 58 16.38 28.40 6.83
CA GLU A 58 16.03 28.93 5.51
C GLU A 58 17.09 28.51 4.47
N THR A 59 16.64 28.01 3.35
CA THR A 59 17.45 27.57 2.22
C THR A 59 17.10 28.36 0.97
N PRO A 60 18.00 28.48 -0.01
CA PRO A 60 17.74 29.22 -1.24
C PRO A 60 16.51 28.69 -2.01
N ASP A 61 16.30 27.36 -2.00
CA ASP A 61 15.24 26.70 -2.73
C ASP A 61 14.78 25.41 -2.03
N THR A 62 13.75 24.78 -2.57
CA THR A 62 13.17 23.55 -2.02
C THR A 62 14.10 22.35 -2.17
N PHE A 63 14.94 22.31 -3.22
CA PHE A 63 15.90 21.22 -3.42
C PHE A 63 16.92 21.19 -2.29
N SER A 64 17.51 22.36 -1.97
CA SER A 64 18.45 22.51 -0.84
C SER A 64 17.81 22.18 0.51
N ALA A 65 16.51 22.49 0.70
CA ALA A 65 15.79 22.08 1.92
C ALA A 65 15.67 20.57 2.04
N VAL A 66 15.38 19.88 0.94
CA VAL A 66 15.27 18.42 0.89
C VAL A 66 16.65 17.76 1.03
N GLU A 67 17.71 18.36 0.49
CA GLU A 67 19.09 17.89 0.63
C GLU A 67 19.52 17.91 2.11
N LEU A 68 19.31 19.03 2.83
CA LEU A 68 19.56 19.09 4.28
C LEU A 68 18.77 18.05 5.08
N LEU A 69 17.54 17.73 4.65
CA LEU A 69 16.76 16.66 5.24
C LEU A 69 17.39 15.29 4.98
N ALA A 70 17.77 15.01 3.74
CA ALA A 70 18.38 13.73 3.36
C ALA A 70 19.70 13.48 4.09
N GLU A 71 20.53 14.51 4.22
CA GLU A 71 21.80 14.48 4.95
C GLU A 71 21.64 14.42 6.49
N GLY A 72 20.43 14.60 7.00
CA GLY A 72 20.16 14.59 8.44
C GLY A 72 20.48 15.88 9.17
N GLN A 73 20.80 16.93 8.46
CA GLN A 73 21.03 18.26 9.02
C GLN A 73 19.72 18.94 9.45
N ALA A 74 18.57 18.53 8.85
CA ALA A 74 17.23 18.86 9.31
C ALA A 74 16.44 17.57 9.60
N GLN A 75 15.42 17.66 10.45
CA GLN A 75 14.54 16.55 10.80
C GLN A 75 13.23 16.56 9.99
N GLY A 76 12.94 17.65 9.30
CA GLY A 76 11.78 17.77 8.41
C GLY A 76 11.95 18.89 7.42
N THR A 77 11.12 18.88 6.38
CA THR A 77 10.89 20.00 5.46
C THR A 77 9.42 20.04 5.07
N VAL A 78 8.93 21.21 4.71
CA VAL A 78 7.53 21.43 4.30
C VAL A 78 7.49 21.77 2.82
N SER A 79 6.66 21.06 2.08
CA SER A 79 6.48 21.27 0.64
C SER A 79 5.06 20.94 0.20
N SER A 80 4.70 21.27 -1.05
CA SER A 80 3.45 20.79 -1.64
C SER A 80 3.55 19.28 -1.92
N LEU A 81 2.41 18.59 -1.89
CA LEU A 81 2.33 17.16 -2.13
C LEU A 81 2.94 16.75 -3.48
N VAL A 82 2.73 17.56 -4.54
CA VAL A 82 3.31 17.29 -5.88
C VAL A 82 4.82 17.31 -5.83
N ILE A 83 5.40 18.33 -5.22
CA ILE A 83 6.87 18.47 -5.11
C ILE A 83 7.45 17.37 -4.20
N ALA A 84 6.77 17.07 -3.08
CA ALA A 84 7.15 16.00 -2.18
C ALA A 84 7.21 14.64 -2.91
N ASN A 85 6.18 14.36 -3.69
CA ASN A 85 6.10 13.14 -4.48
C ASN A 85 7.20 13.05 -5.54
N TYR A 86 7.52 14.16 -6.19
CA TYR A 86 8.64 14.21 -7.14
C TYR A 86 9.95 13.81 -6.45
N PHE A 87 10.27 14.36 -5.28
CA PHE A 87 11.51 14.02 -4.57
C PHE A 87 11.52 12.58 -4.05
N ILE A 88 10.38 12.03 -3.61
CA ILE A 88 10.27 10.64 -3.16
C ILE A 88 10.42 9.66 -4.33
N SER A 89 9.85 10.00 -5.50
CA SER A 89 9.92 9.14 -6.69
C SER A 89 11.24 9.28 -7.46
N SER A 90 11.90 10.43 -7.34
CA SER A 90 13.21 10.62 -7.93
C SER A 90 14.25 9.77 -7.19
N ARG A 91 15.15 9.11 -7.94
CA ARG A 91 16.22 8.31 -7.33
C ARG A 91 17.36 9.17 -6.75
N ILE A 92 17.18 10.49 -6.72
CA ILE A 92 18.21 11.43 -6.26
C ILE A 92 18.54 11.21 -4.78
N PHE A 93 17.53 10.89 -3.95
CA PHE A 93 17.68 10.71 -2.50
C PHE A 93 17.52 9.25 -2.05
N GLU A 94 17.79 8.26 -2.93
CA GLU A 94 17.88 6.82 -2.62
C GLU A 94 16.72 6.26 -1.77
N HIS A 95 15.50 6.73 -2.00
CA HIS A 95 14.31 6.34 -1.23
C HIS A 95 14.39 6.67 0.27
N ALA A 96 15.23 7.62 0.66
CA ALA A 96 15.43 8.00 2.06
C ALA A 96 14.28 8.85 2.64
N LEU A 97 13.37 9.34 1.81
CA LEU A 97 12.33 10.30 2.18
C LEU A 97 10.96 9.64 2.28
N GLN A 98 10.12 10.21 3.16
CA GLN A 98 8.71 9.85 3.30
C GLN A 98 7.85 11.07 3.62
N ILE A 99 6.56 11.01 3.26
CA ILE A 99 5.56 11.96 3.75
C ILE A 99 5.09 11.45 5.12
N SER A 100 5.26 12.29 6.15
CA SER A 100 4.84 11.95 7.51
C SER A 100 3.39 12.32 7.76
N THR A 101 2.99 13.53 7.37
CA THR A 101 1.61 14.01 7.55
C THR A 101 1.28 15.10 6.55
N THR A 102 -0.01 15.31 6.33
CA THR A 102 -0.53 16.48 5.63
C THR A 102 -0.75 17.60 6.66
N ILE A 103 -0.32 18.82 6.31
CA ILE A 103 -0.51 19.99 7.15
C ILE A 103 -1.81 20.65 6.71
N ASP A 104 -2.86 20.46 7.50
CA ASP A 104 -4.27 20.77 7.14
C ASP A 104 -4.65 22.25 7.21
N THR A 105 -3.70 23.16 7.16
CA THR A 105 -4.01 24.58 7.42
C THR A 105 -4.21 25.43 6.18
N ARG A 106 -3.66 25.05 5.04
CA ARG A 106 -3.83 25.75 3.74
C ARG A 106 -3.49 24.84 2.57
N GLN A 107 -4.34 24.88 1.57
CA GLN A 107 -4.00 24.32 0.26
C GLN A 107 -2.99 25.24 -0.43
N ALA A 108 -1.95 24.67 -1.00
CA ALA A 108 -1.05 25.38 -1.89
C ALA A 108 -1.77 25.60 -3.21
N ALA A 109 -2.16 26.85 -3.49
CA ALA A 109 -2.81 27.22 -4.72
C ALA A 109 -1.78 27.67 -5.75
N PHE A 110 -1.82 27.08 -6.94
CA PHE A 110 -0.97 27.45 -8.07
C PHE A 110 -1.76 28.26 -9.06
N SER A 111 -1.25 29.48 -9.34
CA SER A 111 -1.86 30.43 -10.28
C SER A 111 -0.83 30.90 -11.27
N LEU A 112 -1.29 31.31 -12.45
CA LEU A 112 -0.45 32.00 -13.43
C LEU A 112 -0.30 33.46 -13.00
N ALA A 113 0.92 34.01 -13.08
CA ALA A 113 1.20 35.38 -12.73
C ALA A 113 1.55 36.19 -14.00
N THR A 114 0.97 37.37 -14.13
CA THR A 114 1.26 38.33 -15.20
C THR A 114 1.76 39.67 -14.62
N GLY A 115 2.52 40.41 -15.39
CA GLY A 115 2.86 41.78 -15.04
C GLY A 115 1.62 42.64 -14.90
N ARG A 116 1.69 43.66 -14.02
CA ARG A 116 0.53 44.54 -13.73
C ARG A 116 0.03 45.26 -14.98
N ASP A 117 0.93 45.57 -15.90
CA ASP A 117 0.61 46.27 -17.14
C ASP A 117 0.04 45.35 -18.23
N ALA A 118 0.16 44.04 -18.06
CA ALA A 118 -0.32 43.01 -19.00
C ALA A 118 -1.74 42.55 -18.65
N LYS A 119 -2.68 43.46 -18.44
CA LYS A 119 -4.08 43.14 -18.07
C LYS A 119 -4.80 42.27 -19.07
N GLU A 120 -4.55 42.51 -20.37
CA GLU A 120 -5.14 41.75 -21.46
C GLU A 120 -4.65 40.29 -21.42
N LEU A 121 -3.35 40.05 -21.21
CA LEU A 121 -2.78 38.73 -21.08
C LEU A 121 -3.37 37.99 -19.87
N GLY A 122 -3.52 38.67 -18.73
CA GLY A 122 -4.18 38.10 -17.55
C GLY A 122 -5.61 37.66 -17.84
N SER A 123 -6.39 38.52 -18.57
CA SER A 123 -7.75 38.16 -18.96
C SER A 123 -7.82 36.98 -19.94
N ILE A 124 -6.87 36.92 -20.89
CA ILE A 124 -6.80 35.78 -21.84
C ILE A 124 -6.49 34.50 -21.08
N LEU A 125 -5.51 34.49 -20.18
CA LEU A 125 -5.15 33.33 -19.39
C LEU A 125 -6.30 32.85 -18.49
N ASP A 126 -7.01 33.77 -17.85
CA ASP A 126 -8.18 33.45 -17.04
C ASP A 126 -9.31 32.81 -17.89
N LYS A 127 -9.59 33.36 -19.07
CA LYS A 127 -10.57 32.80 -19.98
C LYS A 127 -10.14 31.41 -20.51
N ALA A 128 -8.86 31.25 -20.82
CA ALA A 128 -8.31 29.96 -21.23
C ALA A 128 -8.44 28.90 -20.14
N LEU A 129 -8.16 29.25 -18.88
CA LEU A 129 -8.35 28.34 -17.75
C LEU A 129 -9.82 27.97 -17.52
N VAL A 130 -10.76 28.91 -17.77
CA VAL A 130 -12.21 28.62 -17.67
C VAL A 130 -12.68 27.69 -18.79
N SER A 131 -12.07 27.77 -19.99
CA SER A 131 -12.46 26.93 -21.12
C SER A 131 -12.04 25.48 -20.99
N ILE A 132 -11.12 25.17 -20.07
CA ILE A 132 -10.73 23.78 -19.77
C ILE A 132 -11.81 23.16 -18.86
N ALA A 133 -12.38 22.04 -19.30
CA ALA A 133 -13.38 21.35 -18.51
C ALA A 133 -12.78 20.86 -17.17
N PRO A 134 -13.53 20.91 -16.05
CA PRO A 134 -13.04 20.45 -14.74
C PRO A 134 -12.54 19.00 -14.76
N GLU A 135 -13.15 18.16 -15.58
CA GLU A 135 -12.77 16.76 -15.77
C GLU A 135 -11.38 16.64 -16.42
N GLU A 136 -11.08 17.47 -17.41
CA GLU A 136 -9.77 17.51 -18.08
C GLU A 136 -8.68 17.99 -17.12
N LEU A 137 -8.95 19.04 -16.34
CA LEU A 137 -8.05 19.50 -15.29
C LEU A 137 -7.83 18.40 -14.26
N GLY A 138 -8.87 17.66 -13.88
CA GLY A 138 -8.78 16.51 -12.98
C GLY A 138 -7.88 15.40 -13.54
N ILE A 139 -8.00 15.09 -14.82
CA ILE A 139 -7.16 14.08 -15.51
C ILE A 139 -5.70 14.54 -15.58
N ILE A 140 -5.46 15.80 -15.93
CA ILE A 140 -4.11 16.38 -15.97
C ILE A 140 -3.49 16.33 -14.56
N ASN A 141 -4.22 16.82 -13.56
CA ASN A 141 -3.76 16.84 -12.18
C ASN A 141 -3.49 15.43 -11.64
N SER A 142 -4.37 14.46 -11.89
CA SER A 142 -4.18 13.07 -11.46
C SER A 142 -2.96 12.42 -12.13
N ARG A 143 -2.68 12.77 -13.37
CA ARG A 143 -1.48 12.29 -14.08
C ARG A 143 -0.19 12.79 -13.42
N TRP A 144 -0.17 14.03 -12.96
CA TRP A 144 0.97 14.61 -12.24
C TRP A 144 1.04 14.20 -10.78
N GLN A 145 -0.10 13.98 -10.12
CA GLN A 145 -0.18 13.51 -8.73
C GLN A 145 -0.01 11.99 -8.61
N GLY A 146 -0.36 11.24 -9.68
CA GLY A 146 -0.44 9.78 -9.67
C GLY A 146 0.88 9.03 -9.63
N TYR A 147 2.01 9.71 -9.73
CA TYR A 147 3.32 9.03 -9.70
C TYR A 147 3.75 8.50 -8.33
N SER A 148 2.98 8.72 -7.26
CA SER A 148 3.47 8.39 -5.92
C SER A 148 2.49 7.73 -4.94
N SER A 149 1.19 7.87 -5.08
CA SER A 149 0.26 7.36 -4.05
C SER A 149 -0.19 5.93 -4.29
N ALA A 150 -0.19 5.45 -5.53
CA ALA A 150 -0.73 4.12 -5.85
C ALA A 150 0.24 2.97 -5.56
N SER A 151 1.56 3.24 -5.52
CA SER A 151 2.55 2.15 -5.48
C SER A 151 2.89 1.63 -4.09
N GLN A 152 2.85 2.44 -3.03
CA GLN A 152 3.33 2.00 -1.72
C GLN A 152 2.25 1.46 -0.77
N SER A 153 1.03 1.97 -0.86
CA SER A 153 -0.08 1.50 0.00
C SER A 153 -0.65 0.16 -0.48
N THR A 154 -0.71 -0.05 -1.79
CA THR A 154 -1.28 -1.25 -2.41
C THR A 154 -0.41 -2.48 -2.16
N TRP A 155 0.92 -2.38 -2.27
CA TRP A 155 1.82 -3.51 -2.06
C TRP A 155 1.82 -4.05 -0.63
N ARG A 156 1.75 -3.17 0.37
CA ARG A 156 1.77 -3.60 1.79
C ARG A 156 0.48 -4.28 2.24
N ASN A 157 -0.66 -3.90 1.67
CA ASN A 157 -1.93 -4.59 1.89
C ASN A 157 -2.02 -5.91 1.10
N TYR A 158 -1.42 -5.96 -0.11
CA TYR A 158 -1.40 -7.19 -0.93
C TYR A 158 -0.59 -8.30 -0.27
N HIS A 159 0.52 -8.02 0.40
CA HIS A 159 1.28 -9.05 1.11
C HIS A 159 0.46 -9.73 2.20
N ARG A 160 -0.33 -8.98 2.96
CA ARG A 160 -1.18 -9.54 4.01
C ARG A 160 -2.26 -10.46 3.43
N VAL A 161 -2.95 -10.02 2.39
CA VAL A 161 -3.97 -10.81 1.68
C VAL A 161 -3.34 -12.00 0.97
N PHE A 162 -2.17 -11.82 0.35
CA PHE A 162 -1.44 -12.91 -0.30
C PHE A 162 -1.05 -14.01 0.68
N TYR A 163 -0.48 -13.66 1.85
CA TYR A 163 -0.16 -14.67 2.89
C TYR A 163 -1.40 -15.36 3.42
N GLN A 164 -2.52 -14.68 3.57
CA GLN A 164 -3.79 -15.31 3.98
C GLN A 164 -4.30 -16.31 2.94
N ILE A 165 -4.21 -15.97 1.65
CA ILE A 165 -4.59 -16.87 0.56
C ILE A 165 -3.67 -18.09 0.51
N VAL A 166 -2.35 -17.90 0.58
CA VAL A 166 -1.36 -18.98 0.59
C VAL A 166 -1.57 -19.91 1.79
N LEU A 167 -1.82 -19.35 2.96
CA LEU A 167 -2.13 -20.14 4.16
C LEU A 167 -3.43 -20.93 4.01
N GLY A 168 -4.49 -20.30 3.48
CA GLY A 168 -5.77 -20.97 3.21
C GLY A 168 -5.64 -22.13 2.23
N VAL A 169 -4.91 -21.93 1.12
CA VAL A 169 -4.64 -22.98 0.14
C VAL A 169 -3.80 -24.11 0.76
N GLY A 170 -2.80 -23.77 1.57
CA GLY A 170 -1.99 -24.75 2.29
C GLY A 170 -2.81 -25.65 3.21
N VAL A 171 -3.74 -25.05 3.99
CA VAL A 171 -4.66 -25.79 4.87
C VAL A 171 -5.59 -26.72 4.06
N LEU A 172 -6.14 -26.23 2.94
CA LEU A 172 -6.99 -27.05 2.06
C LEU A 172 -6.25 -28.24 1.47
N LEU A 173 -4.99 -28.06 1.05
CA LEU A 173 -4.15 -29.14 0.54
C LEU A 173 -3.86 -30.20 1.62
N LEU A 174 -3.52 -29.77 2.84
CA LEU A 174 -3.30 -30.69 3.95
C LEU A 174 -4.58 -31.46 4.31
N MET A 175 -5.73 -30.79 4.32
CA MET A 175 -7.02 -31.45 4.56
C MET A 175 -7.37 -32.45 3.46
N SER A 176 -7.10 -32.13 2.20
CA SER A 176 -7.28 -33.04 1.06
C SER A 176 -6.35 -34.24 1.14
N MET A 177 -5.07 -34.05 1.52
CA MET A 177 -4.12 -35.17 1.69
C MET A 177 -4.53 -36.11 2.83
N THR A 178 -4.94 -35.56 3.98
CA THR A 178 -5.39 -36.37 5.12
C THR A 178 -6.66 -37.12 4.80
N TRP A 179 -7.62 -36.50 4.10
CA TRP A 179 -8.83 -37.15 3.63
C TRP A 179 -8.54 -38.30 2.66
N ASN A 180 -7.66 -38.07 1.70
CA ASN A 180 -7.25 -39.12 0.73
C ASN A 180 -6.56 -40.27 1.44
N ALA A 181 -5.67 -40.00 2.41
CA ALA A 181 -5.01 -41.06 3.19
C ALA A 181 -6.03 -41.87 4.03
N TYR A 182 -7.02 -41.20 4.63
CA TYR A 182 -8.09 -41.82 5.40
C TYR A 182 -8.97 -42.72 4.51
N MET A 183 -9.39 -42.23 3.34
CA MET A 183 -10.17 -42.99 2.37
C MET A 183 -9.41 -44.23 1.86
N ARG A 184 -8.12 -44.10 1.54
CA ARG A 184 -7.28 -45.23 1.15
C ARG A 184 -7.18 -46.32 2.24
N ARG A 185 -7.06 -45.92 3.50
CA ARG A 185 -7.06 -46.84 4.64
C ARG A 185 -8.39 -47.59 4.76
N GLN A 186 -9.51 -46.94 4.59
CA GLN A 186 -10.84 -47.56 4.62
C GLN A 186 -11.03 -48.56 3.46
N ILE A 187 -10.61 -48.19 2.24
CA ILE A 187 -10.70 -49.08 1.06
C ILE A 187 -9.85 -50.31 1.28
N ASN A 188 -8.60 -50.18 1.76
CA ASN A 188 -7.72 -51.29 2.02
C ASN A 188 -8.26 -52.22 3.13
N GLN A 189 -8.90 -51.69 4.16
CA GLN A 189 -9.54 -52.49 5.22
C GLN A 189 -10.74 -53.30 4.68
N ARG A 190 -11.56 -52.70 3.80
CA ARG A 190 -12.67 -53.39 3.17
C ARG A 190 -12.19 -54.51 2.24
N LEU A 191 -11.18 -54.23 1.42
CA LEU A 191 -10.58 -55.24 0.54
C LEU A 191 -9.98 -56.41 1.32
N ALA A 192 -9.29 -56.15 2.43
CA ALA A 192 -8.74 -57.18 3.30
C ALA A 192 -9.84 -58.04 3.94
N ALA A 193 -10.96 -57.41 4.34
CA ALA A 193 -12.12 -58.15 4.88
C ALA A 193 -12.82 -59.01 3.83
N GLU A 194 -12.99 -58.52 2.60
CA GLU A 194 -13.56 -59.30 1.47
C GLU A 194 -12.67 -60.49 1.07
N LEU A 195 -11.33 -60.29 1.03
CA LEU A 195 -10.41 -61.38 0.73
C LEU A 195 -10.45 -62.47 1.84
N ALA A 196 -10.49 -62.04 3.12
CA ALA A 196 -10.60 -62.99 4.22
C ALA A 196 -11.93 -63.80 4.21
N LEU A 197 -13.01 -63.16 3.78
CA LEU A 197 -14.32 -63.81 3.64
C LEU A 197 -14.28 -64.82 2.46
N ASN A 198 -13.70 -64.44 1.33
CA ASN A 198 -13.56 -65.33 0.19
C ASN A 198 -12.68 -66.57 0.51
N ASP A 199 -11.55 -66.39 1.21
CA ASP A 199 -10.69 -67.48 1.67
C ASP A 199 -11.47 -68.42 2.61
N GLN A 200 -12.31 -67.89 3.51
CA GLN A 200 -13.17 -68.75 4.36
C GLN A 200 -14.21 -69.54 3.56
N LEU A 201 -14.82 -68.90 2.54
CA LEU A 201 -15.77 -69.59 1.67
C LEU A 201 -15.12 -70.69 0.81
N GLU A 202 -13.92 -70.42 0.25
CA GLU A 202 -13.15 -71.47 -0.49
C GLU A 202 -12.73 -72.58 0.43
N PHE A 203 -12.27 -72.26 1.66
CA PHE A 203 -11.90 -73.27 2.64
C PHE A 203 -13.14 -74.13 3.02
N MET A 204 -14.28 -73.58 3.27
CA MET A 204 -15.52 -74.28 3.55
C MET A 204 -15.98 -75.13 2.34
N GLY A 205 -15.86 -74.57 1.09
CA GLY A 205 -16.17 -75.27 -0.13
C GLY A 205 -15.26 -76.52 -0.36
N SER A 206 -14.00 -76.36 -0.04
CA SER A 206 -13.03 -77.50 -0.16
C SER A 206 -13.26 -78.56 0.89
N LEU A 207 -13.68 -78.18 2.12
CA LEU A 207 -14.05 -79.18 3.15
C LEU A 207 -15.33 -79.92 2.80
N VAL A 208 -16.35 -79.30 2.24
CA VAL A 208 -17.60 -79.96 1.83
C VAL A 208 -17.42 -80.86 0.65
N ASN A 209 -16.60 -80.47 -0.36
CA ASN A 209 -16.35 -81.23 -1.54
C ASN A 209 -15.25 -82.31 -1.36
N GLY A 210 -14.40 -82.19 -0.34
CA GLY A 210 -13.32 -83.11 -0.07
C GLY A 210 -13.68 -84.28 0.85
N THR A 211 -14.88 -84.27 1.45
CA THR A 211 -15.36 -85.43 2.28
C THR A 211 -16.10 -86.46 1.43
N PRO A 212 -15.62 -87.69 1.37
CA PRO A 212 -16.24 -88.79 0.56
C PRO A 212 -17.55 -89.32 1.15
N HIS A 213 -18.07 -88.70 2.21
CA HIS A 213 -19.34 -89.05 2.87
C HIS A 213 -20.36 -88.00 2.81
N PRO A 214 -21.66 -88.29 2.50
CA PRO A 214 -22.73 -87.32 2.49
C PRO A 214 -23.01 -86.78 3.91
N ILE A 215 -22.94 -85.44 4.12
CA ILE A 215 -23.27 -84.77 5.37
C ILE A 215 -24.79 -84.55 5.35
N TYR A 216 -25.54 -85.22 6.20
CA TYR A 216 -26.96 -85.04 6.38
C TYR A 216 -27.21 -83.99 7.53
N VAL A 217 -27.76 -82.90 7.19
CA VAL A 217 -28.27 -81.92 8.20
C VAL A 217 -29.69 -82.34 8.57
N ARG A 218 -29.89 -82.85 9.81
CA ARG A 218 -31.20 -83.18 10.34
C ARG A 218 -31.76 -81.98 11.09
N ASP A 219 -32.86 -81.43 10.53
CA ASP A 219 -33.61 -80.45 11.22
C ASP A 219 -34.42 -81.16 12.34
N ARG A 220 -34.38 -80.56 13.57
CA ARG A 220 -35.15 -81.01 14.73
C ARG A 220 -36.37 -80.09 14.83
N GLN A 221 -37.52 -80.56 14.48
CA GLN A 221 -38.81 -79.97 14.90
C GLN A 221 -39.03 -80.15 16.40
#